data_50550f9d3928c1b222880b4b5a9b1659
#
_entry.id   50550f9d3928c1b222880b4b5a9b1659
#
_cell.length_a   1.000
_cell.length_b   1.000
_cell.length_c   1.000
_cell.angle_alpha   90.00
_cell.angle_beta   90.00
_cell.angle_gamma   90.00
#
_symmetry.space_group_name_H-M   'P 1'
#
loop_
_entity.id
_entity.type
_entity.pdbx_description
1 polymer ?
#
loop_
_entity_poly.entity_id
_entity_poly.type
_entity_poly.pdbx_seq_one_letter_code
_entity_poly.pdbx_strand_id
1 'polypeptide(L)'
;MKNYSAKEIKNIVLIGAPGTGKTTLAEAMAYEGKVIDRRGSIEACNTLSDNTDIEHEYKRSIYSTTLFTEFMGRKLNIIDCPGSDDFCGNLFSAFKVGDVGIMVMNAQNGWEVGTEIQARYARIVNKPLIGVINQLDRDKANFDATAEGI
;
A
#
# COMPACT_ATOMS: atom_id res chain seq x y z
N MET A 1 -8.01 24.87 3.88
CA MET A 1 -7.46 23.62 4.45
C MET A 1 -8.26 23.30 5.70
N LYS A 2 -8.83 22.09 5.80
CA LYS A 2 -9.52 21.68 7.04
C LYS A 2 -8.50 21.47 8.15
N ASN A 3 -8.84 21.87 9.37
CA ASN A 3 -8.02 21.59 10.55
C ASN A 3 -8.44 20.24 11.13
N TYR A 4 -7.48 19.34 11.34
CA TYR A 4 -7.68 18.04 11.95
C TYR A 4 -6.98 17.97 13.29
N SER A 5 -7.65 17.43 14.30
CA SER A 5 -7.00 17.05 15.56
C SER A 5 -6.13 15.80 15.36
N ALA A 6 -5.18 15.56 16.25
CA ALA A 6 -4.32 14.37 16.18
C ALA A 6 -5.12 13.04 16.20
N LYS A 7 -6.29 13.02 16.84
CA LYS A 7 -7.17 11.84 16.88
C LYS A 7 -7.85 11.54 15.53
N GLU A 8 -8.02 12.57 14.70
CA GLU A 8 -8.66 12.48 13.39
C GLU A 8 -7.63 12.17 12.27
N ILE A 9 -6.35 12.20 12.56
CA ILE A 9 -5.29 11.85 11.62
C ILE A 9 -4.89 10.39 11.86
N LYS A 10 -4.77 9.60 10.78
CA LYS A 10 -4.28 8.23 10.81
C LYS A 10 -3.23 8.03 9.73
N ASN A 11 -2.14 7.35 10.09
CA ASN A 11 -1.05 7.03 9.19
C ASN A 11 -1.14 5.54 8.83
N ILE A 12 -1.38 5.26 7.57
CA ILE A 12 -1.56 3.92 7.00
C ILE A 12 -0.31 3.58 6.18
N VAL A 13 0.25 2.40 6.40
CA VAL A 13 1.40 1.91 5.62
C VAL A 13 0.91 0.80 4.68
N LEU A 14 1.05 0.98 3.36
CA LEU A 14 0.75 -0.07 2.38
C LEU A 14 1.97 -0.96 2.20
N ILE A 15 1.79 -2.25 2.42
CA ILE A 15 2.82 -3.28 2.32
C ILE A 15 2.31 -4.47 1.49
N GLY A 16 3.21 -5.33 1.06
CA GLY A 16 2.92 -6.54 0.27
C GLY A 16 3.93 -6.73 -0.86
N ALA A 17 3.96 -7.90 -1.46
CA ALA A 17 4.87 -8.27 -2.53
C ALA A 17 4.75 -7.33 -3.77
N PRO A 18 5.75 -7.32 -4.67
CA PRO A 18 5.65 -6.56 -5.92
C PRO A 18 4.44 -7.01 -6.75
N GLY A 19 3.76 -6.07 -7.41
CA GLY A 19 2.62 -6.38 -8.29
C GLY A 19 1.30 -6.74 -7.59
N THR A 20 1.21 -6.67 -6.26
CA THR A 20 -0.05 -6.92 -5.53
C THR A 20 -1.08 -5.81 -5.66
N GLY A 21 -0.69 -4.63 -6.17
CA GLY A 21 -1.58 -3.49 -6.42
C GLY A 21 -1.63 -2.45 -5.30
N LYS A 22 -0.58 -2.32 -4.49
CA LYS A 22 -0.47 -1.29 -3.43
C LYS A 22 -0.68 0.13 -3.97
N THR A 23 0.11 0.52 -4.96
CA THR A 23 0.04 1.82 -5.63
C THR A 23 -1.34 2.05 -6.27
N THR A 24 -1.91 1.03 -6.89
CA THR A 24 -3.27 1.09 -7.44
C THR A 24 -4.33 1.29 -6.35
N LEU A 25 -4.14 0.67 -5.18
CA LEU A 25 -5.00 0.88 -4.02
C LEU A 25 -4.86 2.30 -3.46
N ALA A 26 -3.62 2.82 -3.36
CA ALA A 26 -3.37 4.20 -2.94
C ALA A 26 -4.06 5.22 -3.87
N GLU A 27 -3.95 5.03 -5.18
CA GLU A 27 -4.66 5.83 -6.19
C GLU A 27 -6.20 5.76 -6.03
N ALA A 28 -6.73 4.56 -5.79
CA ALA A 28 -8.16 4.37 -5.57
C ALA A 28 -8.63 5.10 -4.29
N MET A 29 -7.87 5.02 -3.21
CA MET A 29 -8.19 5.73 -1.95
C MET A 29 -8.14 7.25 -2.13
N ALA A 30 -7.16 7.77 -2.87
CA ALA A 30 -7.06 9.21 -3.18
C ALA A 30 -8.23 9.68 -4.06
N TYR A 31 -8.65 8.87 -5.02
CA TYR A 31 -9.79 9.15 -5.88
C TYR A 31 -11.12 9.16 -5.09
N GLU A 32 -11.38 8.14 -4.28
CA GLU A 32 -12.58 8.05 -3.45
C GLU A 32 -12.67 9.18 -2.42
N GLY A 33 -11.54 9.63 -1.90
CA GLY A 33 -11.45 10.81 -1.05
C GLY A 33 -11.49 12.14 -1.78
N LYS A 34 -11.66 12.12 -3.12
CA LYS A 34 -11.75 13.32 -3.98
C LYS A 34 -10.52 14.23 -3.90
N VAL A 35 -9.36 13.64 -3.64
CA VAL A 35 -8.06 14.34 -3.68
C VAL A 35 -7.57 14.48 -5.12
N ILE A 36 -7.93 13.51 -5.96
CA ILE A 36 -7.71 13.52 -7.41
C ILE A 36 -9.03 13.30 -8.14
N ASP A 37 -9.16 13.92 -9.31
CA ASP A 37 -10.36 13.80 -10.15
C ASP A 37 -10.32 12.57 -11.08
N ARG A 38 -9.13 12.01 -11.29
CA ARG A 38 -8.89 10.86 -12.16
C ARG A 38 -7.81 9.97 -11.57
N ARG A 39 -8.03 8.66 -11.59
CA ARG A 39 -7.02 7.66 -11.17
C ARG A 39 -5.91 7.56 -12.20
N GLY A 40 -4.66 7.58 -11.72
CA GLY A 40 -3.50 7.23 -12.51
C GLY A 40 -3.34 5.73 -12.71
N SER A 41 -2.40 5.34 -13.57
CA SER A 41 -1.99 3.94 -13.73
C SER A 41 -0.47 3.85 -13.92
N ILE A 42 0.10 2.72 -13.52
CA ILE A 42 1.53 2.45 -13.62
C ILE A 42 1.95 2.43 -15.11
N GLU A 43 1.09 1.87 -15.98
CA GLU A 43 1.34 1.78 -17.41
C GLU A 43 1.43 3.15 -18.07
N ALA A 44 0.59 4.10 -17.62
CA ALA A 44 0.58 5.47 -18.12
C ALA A 44 1.60 6.39 -17.43
N CYS A 45 2.36 5.88 -16.45
CA CYS A 45 3.36 6.63 -15.68
C CYS A 45 2.81 7.94 -15.09
N ASN A 46 1.60 7.91 -14.57
CA ASN A 46 0.90 9.08 -14.05
C ASN A 46 0.23 8.85 -12.68
N THR A 47 0.76 7.91 -11.89
CA THR A 47 0.34 7.69 -10.52
C THR A 47 0.91 8.76 -9.59
N LEU A 48 0.26 8.97 -8.45
CA LEU A 48 0.74 9.89 -7.42
C LEU A 48 2.02 9.39 -6.73
N SER A 49 2.19 8.07 -6.62
CA SER A 49 3.30 7.44 -5.89
C SER A 49 4.57 7.36 -6.73
N ASP A 50 4.49 6.69 -7.87
CA ASP A 50 5.65 6.42 -8.73
C ASP A 50 5.84 7.59 -9.70
N ASN A 51 6.65 8.55 -9.30
CA ASN A 51 6.78 9.82 -10.01
C ASN A 51 8.22 10.17 -10.43
N THR A 52 9.16 9.23 -10.24
CA THR A 52 10.55 9.40 -10.66
C THR A 52 10.81 8.70 -12.00
N ASP A 53 11.78 9.21 -12.78
CA ASP A 53 12.13 8.63 -14.08
C ASP A 53 12.51 7.14 -13.97
N ILE A 54 13.20 6.77 -12.90
CA ILE A 54 13.60 5.38 -12.65
C ILE A 54 12.40 4.47 -12.33
N GLU A 55 11.40 4.94 -11.59
CA GLU A 55 10.18 4.20 -11.31
C GLU A 55 9.35 4.03 -12.59
N HIS A 56 9.31 5.03 -13.45
CA HIS A 56 8.67 4.96 -14.76
C HIS A 56 9.38 3.97 -15.70
N GLU A 57 10.71 3.97 -15.72
CA GLU A 57 11.51 3.03 -16.53
C GLU A 57 11.26 1.58 -16.10
N TYR A 58 11.31 1.31 -14.80
CA TYR A 58 11.16 -0.04 -14.25
C TYR A 58 9.71 -0.42 -13.96
N LYS A 59 8.75 0.50 -14.08
CA LYS A 59 7.31 0.33 -13.80
C LYS A 59 7.05 -0.29 -12.44
N ARG A 60 7.78 0.16 -11.44
CA ARG A 60 7.65 -0.28 -10.04
C ARG A 60 8.14 0.78 -9.06
N SER A 61 7.56 0.78 -7.88
CA SER A 61 7.96 1.65 -6.78
C SER A 61 9.36 1.29 -6.27
N ILE A 62 10.20 2.30 -6.11
CA ILE A 62 11.55 2.21 -5.53
C ILE A 62 11.61 2.97 -4.22
N TYR A 63 10.90 4.08 -4.13
CA TYR A 63 10.82 4.93 -2.96
C TYR A 63 9.47 4.80 -2.26
N SER A 64 9.45 5.07 -0.95
CA SER A 64 8.19 5.23 -0.24
C SER A 64 7.63 6.62 -0.50
N THR A 65 6.40 6.70 -0.96
CA THR A 65 5.71 7.97 -1.22
C THR A 65 4.58 8.17 -0.23
N THR A 66 4.44 9.40 0.27
CA THR A 66 3.37 9.76 1.20
C THR A 66 2.27 10.50 0.47
N LEU A 67 1.09 9.93 0.48
CA LEU A 67 -0.14 10.52 -0.04
C LEU A 67 -1.08 10.83 1.11
N PHE A 68 -2.18 11.50 0.83
CA PHE A 68 -3.26 11.63 1.80
C PHE A 68 -4.63 11.51 1.12
N THR A 69 -5.62 11.16 1.94
CA THR A 69 -7.02 11.22 1.55
C THR A 69 -7.87 11.67 2.74
N GLU A 70 -9.07 12.14 2.47
CA GLU A 70 -10.05 12.49 3.49
C GLU A 70 -11.25 11.54 3.39
N PHE A 71 -11.58 10.90 4.51
CA PHE A 71 -12.71 9.98 4.55
C PHE A 71 -13.43 10.03 5.91
N MET A 72 -14.74 10.15 5.89
CA MET A 72 -15.60 10.19 7.10
C MET A 72 -15.09 11.19 8.16
N GLY A 73 -14.67 12.38 7.74
CA GLY A 73 -14.19 13.44 8.64
C GLY A 73 -12.78 13.20 9.21
N ARG A 74 -12.06 12.22 8.72
CA ARG A 74 -10.69 11.91 9.11
C ARG A 74 -9.72 12.18 7.97
N LYS A 75 -8.49 12.53 8.31
CA LYS A 75 -7.37 12.58 7.38
C LYS A 75 -6.58 11.28 7.48
N LEU A 76 -6.45 10.59 6.37
CA LEU A 76 -5.65 9.38 6.24
C LEU A 76 -4.37 9.73 5.47
N ASN A 77 -3.22 9.68 6.12
CA ASN A 77 -1.93 9.72 5.41
C ASN A 77 -1.63 8.29 4.99
N ILE A 78 -1.31 8.10 3.72
CA ILE A 78 -1.04 6.80 3.11
C ILE A 78 0.44 6.79 2.74
N ILE A 79 1.21 5.87 3.29
CA ILE A 79 2.61 5.64 2.96
C ILE A 79 2.66 4.42 2.06
N ASP A 80 2.80 4.66 0.76
CA ASP A 80 2.95 3.59 -0.23
C ASP A 80 4.41 3.14 -0.26
N CYS A 81 4.66 1.89 0.12
CA CYS A 81 6.01 1.34 0.25
C CYS A 81 6.35 0.44 -0.95
N PRO A 82 7.63 0.42 -1.39
CA PRO A 82 8.10 -0.54 -2.38
C PRO A 82 7.81 -1.98 -1.94
N GLY A 83 7.44 -2.82 -2.90
CA GLY A 83 7.15 -4.23 -2.63
C GLY A 83 8.37 -5.14 -2.68
N SER A 84 9.49 -4.67 -3.25
CA SER A 84 10.71 -5.47 -3.37
C SER A 84 11.47 -5.54 -2.06
N ASP A 85 12.01 -6.70 -1.74
CA ASP A 85 12.79 -6.96 -0.53
C ASP A 85 14.08 -6.13 -0.46
N ASP A 86 14.61 -5.70 -1.61
CA ASP A 86 15.79 -4.84 -1.69
C ASP A 86 15.57 -3.46 -1.03
N PHE A 87 14.31 -3.04 -0.88
CA PHE A 87 13.94 -1.73 -0.33
C PHE A 87 13.31 -1.80 1.07
N CYS A 88 13.53 -2.89 1.81
CA CYS A 88 12.94 -3.10 3.14
C CYS A 88 13.32 -2.01 4.19
N GLY A 89 14.42 -1.29 3.99
CA GLY A 89 14.79 -0.15 4.84
C GLY A 89 13.72 0.94 4.88
N ASN A 90 13.08 1.21 3.75
CA ASN A 90 11.98 2.16 3.65
C ASN A 90 10.77 1.73 4.48
N LEU A 91 10.49 0.43 4.49
CA LEU A 91 9.39 -0.16 5.23
C LEU A 91 9.54 0.04 6.74
N PHE A 92 10.75 -0.17 7.27
CA PHE A 92 11.01 0.03 8.69
C PHE A 92 10.77 1.49 9.13
N SER A 93 11.20 2.45 8.32
CA SER A 93 10.97 3.87 8.56
C SER A 93 9.48 4.22 8.50
N ALA A 94 8.75 3.68 7.54
CA ALA A 94 7.31 3.88 7.39
C ALA A 94 6.55 3.32 8.60
N PHE A 95 6.88 2.13 9.08
CA PHE A 95 6.24 1.56 10.25
C PHE A 95 6.49 2.33 11.55
N LYS A 96 7.61 3.04 11.68
CA LYS A 96 7.84 3.87 12.86
C LYS A 96 6.82 4.97 13.02
N VAL A 97 6.37 5.57 11.92
CA VAL A 97 5.40 6.66 11.91
C VAL A 97 3.96 6.21 11.62
N GLY A 98 3.79 4.99 11.08
CA GLY A 98 2.49 4.41 10.77
C GLY A 98 1.73 3.97 12.01
N ASP A 99 0.41 4.10 11.99
CA ASP A 99 -0.50 3.57 13.01
C ASP A 99 -0.87 2.11 12.73
N VAL A 100 -1.04 1.75 11.46
CA VAL A 100 -1.48 0.44 10.98
C VAL A 100 -0.84 0.11 9.63
N GLY A 101 -0.52 -1.15 9.40
CA GLY A 101 -0.16 -1.65 8.09
C GLY A 101 -1.35 -2.27 7.36
N ILE A 102 -1.51 -1.97 6.09
CA ILE A 102 -2.42 -2.68 5.18
C ILE A 102 -1.57 -3.58 4.29
N MET A 103 -1.69 -4.88 4.52
CA MET A 103 -1.00 -5.91 3.74
C MET A 103 -1.84 -6.29 2.53
N VAL A 104 -1.38 -5.91 1.35
CA VAL A 104 -2.04 -6.19 0.08
C VAL A 104 -1.47 -7.47 -0.51
N MET A 105 -2.32 -8.47 -0.70
CA MET A 105 -1.97 -9.77 -1.23
C MET A 105 -2.66 -10.01 -2.58
N ASN A 106 -2.00 -10.74 -3.46
CA ASN A 106 -2.56 -11.17 -4.73
C ASN A 106 -3.36 -12.46 -4.53
N ALA A 107 -4.62 -12.47 -4.94
CA ALA A 107 -5.51 -13.64 -4.82
C ALA A 107 -5.07 -14.87 -5.63
N GLN A 108 -4.14 -14.72 -6.60
CA GLN A 108 -3.59 -15.83 -7.37
C GLN A 108 -2.40 -16.49 -6.67
N ASN A 109 -1.55 -15.66 -6.06
CA ASN A 109 -0.28 -16.12 -5.48
C ASN A 109 -0.40 -16.43 -3.98
N GLY A 110 -1.40 -15.85 -3.32
CA GLY A 110 -1.59 -16.02 -1.89
C GLY A 110 -0.46 -15.40 -1.06
N TRP A 111 0.02 -16.17 -0.08
CA TRP A 111 1.08 -15.75 0.83
C TRP A 111 2.46 -15.97 0.20
N GLU A 112 3.09 -14.91 -0.29
CA GLU A 112 4.39 -14.93 -0.93
C GLU A 112 5.53 -14.68 0.09
N VAL A 113 6.76 -15.07 -0.26
CA VAL A 113 7.95 -14.85 0.58
C VAL A 113 8.12 -13.37 0.95
N GLY A 114 7.96 -12.47 -0.03
CA GLY A 114 8.02 -11.03 0.23
C GLY A 114 6.93 -10.55 1.21
N THR A 115 5.74 -11.14 1.17
CA THR A 115 4.66 -10.87 2.12
C THR A 115 5.06 -11.31 3.54
N GLU A 116 5.65 -12.50 3.70
CA GLU A 116 6.14 -13.01 4.99
C GLU A 116 7.24 -12.11 5.58
N ILE A 117 8.19 -11.68 4.76
CA ILE A 117 9.27 -10.78 5.21
C ILE A 117 8.69 -9.48 5.75
N GLN A 118 7.76 -8.86 5.00
CA GLN A 118 7.15 -7.59 5.40
C GLN A 118 6.25 -7.74 6.63
N ALA A 119 5.52 -8.86 6.77
CA ALA A 119 4.75 -9.19 7.96
C ALA A 119 5.65 -9.31 9.20
N ARG A 120 6.83 -9.93 9.04
CA ARG A 120 7.81 -10.06 10.11
C ARG A 120 8.32 -8.69 10.59
N TYR A 121 8.57 -7.75 9.69
CA TYR A 121 8.94 -6.38 10.07
C TYR A 121 7.83 -5.69 10.87
N ALA A 122 6.58 -5.82 10.48
CA ALA A 122 5.45 -5.27 11.23
C ALA A 122 5.37 -5.86 12.66
N ARG A 123 5.59 -7.17 12.80
CA ARG A 123 5.64 -7.85 14.12
C ARG A 123 6.79 -7.33 15.00
N ILE A 124 7.99 -7.16 14.43
CA ILE A 124 9.15 -6.64 15.15
C ILE A 124 8.88 -5.25 15.73
N VAL A 125 8.20 -4.38 14.99
CA VAL A 125 7.85 -3.03 15.44
C VAL A 125 6.50 -2.95 16.15
N ASN A 126 5.86 -4.09 16.41
CA ASN A 126 4.57 -4.24 17.09
C ASN A 126 3.46 -3.39 16.46
N LYS A 127 3.32 -3.43 15.13
CA LYS A 127 2.27 -2.73 14.39
C LYS A 127 1.15 -3.68 14.00
N PRO A 128 -0.13 -3.26 14.19
CA PRO A 128 -1.26 -4.03 13.73
C PRO A 128 -1.30 -4.08 12.20
N LEU A 129 -1.77 -5.21 11.66
CA LEU A 129 -1.95 -5.44 10.23
C LEU A 129 -3.41 -5.69 9.90
N ILE A 130 -3.84 -5.20 8.74
CA ILE A 130 -5.10 -5.50 8.10
C ILE A 130 -4.77 -6.18 6.77
N GLY A 131 -5.28 -7.39 6.52
CA GLY A 131 -5.14 -8.08 5.25
C GLY A 131 -6.13 -7.55 4.21
N VAL A 132 -5.65 -7.33 2.99
CA VAL A 132 -6.46 -7.00 1.81
C VAL A 132 -6.09 -7.98 0.70
N ILE A 133 -7.04 -8.80 0.28
CA ILE A 133 -6.89 -9.72 -0.84
C ILE A 133 -7.39 -9.01 -2.10
N ASN A 134 -6.48 -8.77 -3.03
CA ASN A 134 -6.70 -7.99 -4.24
C ASN A 134 -6.63 -8.87 -5.50
N GLN A 135 -7.02 -8.32 -6.65
CA GLN A 135 -6.99 -8.99 -7.95
C GLN A 135 -7.88 -10.25 -8.01
N LEU A 136 -9.04 -10.19 -7.37
CA LEU A 136 -10.04 -11.25 -7.39
C LEU A 136 -10.68 -11.46 -8.78
N ASP A 137 -10.50 -10.50 -9.68
CA ASP A 137 -10.92 -10.51 -11.08
C ASP A 137 -9.99 -11.34 -11.99
N ARG A 138 -8.85 -11.79 -11.48
CA ARG A 138 -7.87 -12.56 -12.26
C ARG A 138 -8.25 -14.02 -12.35
N ASP A 139 -7.87 -14.65 -13.48
CA ASP A 139 -7.95 -16.11 -13.63
C ASP A 139 -7.18 -16.81 -12.49
N LYS A 140 -7.72 -17.87 -11.95
CA LYS A 140 -7.14 -18.64 -10.83
C LYS A 140 -7.05 -17.89 -9.48
N ALA A 141 -7.70 -16.72 -9.34
CA ALA A 141 -7.82 -16.06 -8.05
C ALA A 141 -8.60 -16.95 -7.07
N ASN A 142 -8.08 -17.13 -5.87
CA ASN A 142 -8.71 -17.94 -4.83
C ASN A 142 -8.65 -17.19 -3.49
N PHE A 143 -9.79 -16.60 -3.10
CA PHE A 143 -9.89 -15.86 -1.86
C PHE A 143 -9.66 -16.75 -0.64
N ASP A 144 -10.31 -17.91 -0.59
CA ASP A 144 -10.28 -18.78 0.58
C ASP A 144 -8.87 -19.31 0.84
N ALA A 145 -8.20 -19.82 -0.21
CA ALA A 145 -6.83 -20.29 -0.09
C ALA A 145 -5.85 -19.18 0.33
N THR A 146 -6.06 -17.94 -0.14
CA THR A 146 -5.24 -16.80 0.26
C THR A 146 -5.51 -16.39 1.71
N ALA A 147 -6.77 -16.42 2.15
CA ALA A 147 -7.17 -16.07 3.51
C ALA A 147 -6.70 -17.12 4.54
N GLU A 148 -6.70 -18.41 4.19
CA GLU A 148 -6.19 -19.49 5.05
C GLU A 148 -4.67 -19.41 5.28
N GLY A 149 -3.93 -18.74 4.39
CA GLY A 149 -2.49 -18.55 4.51
C GLY A 149 -2.06 -17.44 5.47
N ILE A 150 -3.01 -16.65 6.01
CA ILE A 150 -2.76 -15.52 6.92
C ILE A 150 -2.74 -15.97 8.38
#